data_a70bee1df485361e8597b70f956ba9a8
#
_entry.id   a70bee1df485361e8597b70f956ba9a8
#
_cell.length_a   1.000
_cell.length_b   1.000
_cell.length_c   1.000
_cell.angle_alpha   90.00
_cell.angle_beta   90.00
_cell.angle_gamma   90.00
#
_symmetry.space_group_name_H-M   'P 1'
#
loop_
_entity.id
_entity.type
_entity.pdbx_description
1 polymer ?
#
loop_
_entity_poly.entity_id
_entity_poly.type
_entity_poly.pdbx_seq_one_letter_code
_entity_poly.pdbx_strand_id
1 'polypeptide(L)'
;MITEDEVELVHLPASFNGARIIFLSDTHARLLKTKEVEQLKGKADWVLVGGDIAEEGISWSIVRQNMRLLSSLAPTYTVYGNHDKKAGVTHLSRLLDDSSVQLLQDQDVYLKKGTEHVRLVGLDYSSKQAEKLLRNTKDGCSTIVLVHDPLEVLRLDFDVDLILSGHTHGGQIVVPLLGPVLLSKAYRALKSGWFSLKRSNEDTRSGKLLVSRGFGTNHLPFRLGCPAEIHLITLRVPATNSPDQ
;
A
#
# COMPACT_ATOMS: atom_id res chain seq x y z
N MET A 1 -4.92 -12.73 -7.94
CA MET A 1 -3.75 -13.59 -7.59
C MET A 1 -3.23 -13.09 -6.25
N ILE A 2 -2.91 -13.99 -5.32
CA ILE A 2 -2.21 -13.62 -4.09
C ILE A 2 -0.71 -13.80 -4.37
N THR A 3 0.09 -12.77 -4.11
CA THR A 3 1.55 -12.82 -4.14
C THR A 3 2.07 -12.87 -2.71
N GLU A 4 3.07 -13.70 -2.45
CA GLU A 4 3.73 -13.75 -1.15
C GLU A 4 5.13 -13.16 -1.32
N ASP A 5 5.41 -12.09 -0.59
CA ASP A 5 6.65 -11.33 -0.68
C ASP A 5 7.32 -11.27 0.69
N GLU A 6 8.64 -11.24 0.72
CA GLU A 6 9.41 -10.92 1.92
C GLU A 6 10.20 -9.64 1.70
N VAL A 7 10.22 -8.78 2.69
CA VAL A 7 10.97 -7.52 2.64
C VAL A 7 11.79 -7.31 3.91
N GLU A 8 13.09 -7.09 3.73
CA GLU A 8 13.98 -6.74 4.84
C GLU A 8 13.95 -5.23 5.07
N LEU A 9 13.74 -4.83 6.33
CA LEU A 9 13.73 -3.44 6.78
C LEU A 9 14.80 -3.25 7.86
N VAL A 10 15.74 -2.35 7.61
CA VAL A 10 16.94 -2.16 8.45
C VAL A 10 16.59 -1.77 9.88
N HIS A 11 15.55 -0.93 10.07
CA HIS A 11 15.15 -0.44 11.39
C HIS A 11 13.96 -1.21 11.98
N LEU A 12 13.64 -2.40 11.42
CA LEU A 12 12.51 -3.19 11.92
C LEU A 12 12.79 -3.69 13.34
N PRO A 13 11.90 -3.41 14.31
CA PRO A 13 12.03 -3.97 15.65
C PRO A 13 11.96 -5.50 15.64
N ALA A 14 12.66 -6.13 16.56
CA ALA A 14 12.80 -7.59 16.60
C ALA A 14 11.44 -8.33 16.69
N SER A 15 10.49 -7.79 17.45
CA SER A 15 9.15 -8.39 17.57
C SER A 15 8.34 -8.40 16.28
N PHE A 16 8.72 -7.55 15.30
CA PHE A 16 8.08 -7.50 13.99
C PHE A 16 8.69 -8.47 12.98
N ASN A 17 9.79 -9.16 13.33
CA ASN A 17 10.34 -10.19 12.43
C ASN A 17 9.30 -11.30 12.20
N GLY A 18 8.93 -11.52 10.95
CA GLY A 18 7.85 -12.41 10.55
C GLY A 18 6.44 -11.82 10.64
N ALA A 19 6.29 -10.56 11.04
CA ALA A 19 4.99 -9.87 10.98
C ALA A 19 4.51 -9.77 9.53
N ARG A 20 3.19 -9.90 9.32
CA ARG A 20 2.62 -9.98 7.98
C ARG A 20 1.60 -8.88 7.73
N ILE A 21 1.68 -8.31 6.54
CA ILE A 21 0.76 -7.27 6.05
C ILE A 21 0.06 -7.79 4.79
N ILE A 22 -1.27 -7.75 4.77
CA ILE A 22 -2.02 -7.84 3.51
C ILE A 22 -2.05 -6.44 2.92
N PHE A 23 -1.57 -6.29 1.68
CA PHE A 23 -1.62 -5.04 0.94
C PHE A 23 -2.37 -5.21 -0.37
N LEU A 24 -3.31 -4.32 -0.64
CA LEU A 24 -4.01 -4.21 -1.92
C LEU A 24 -4.35 -2.75 -2.19
N SER A 25 -4.62 -2.41 -3.46
CA SER A 25 -5.03 -1.07 -3.87
C SER A 25 -6.01 -1.14 -5.03
N ASP A 26 -6.60 -0.01 -5.38
CA ASP A 26 -7.36 0.16 -6.61
C ASP A 26 -8.44 -0.92 -6.77
N THR A 27 -9.29 -1.09 -5.75
CA THR A 27 -10.37 -2.09 -5.80
C THR A 27 -11.48 -1.67 -6.75
N HIS A 28 -11.73 -0.36 -6.88
CA HIS A 28 -12.79 0.21 -7.73
C HIS A 28 -14.11 -0.57 -7.61
N ALA A 29 -14.74 -0.90 -8.73
CA ALA A 29 -16.00 -1.64 -8.79
C ALA A 29 -15.86 -3.16 -8.62
N ARG A 30 -14.64 -3.67 -8.40
CA ARG A 30 -14.42 -5.12 -8.30
C ARG A 30 -14.71 -5.64 -6.90
N LEU A 31 -15.60 -6.63 -6.83
CA LEU A 31 -15.91 -7.32 -5.59
C LEU A 31 -14.83 -8.35 -5.23
N LEU A 32 -14.37 -8.32 -3.98
CA LEU A 32 -13.55 -9.38 -3.39
C LEU A 32 -14.38 -10.67 -3.26
N LYS A 33 -13.83 -11.78 -3.71
CA LYS A 33 -14.48 -13.07 -3.61
C LYS A 33 -14.22 -13.68 -2.23
N THR A 34 -15.22 -14.30 -1.65
CA THR A 34 -15.09 -15.00 -0.35
C THR A 34 -13.90 -15.96 -0.33
N LYS A 35 -13.67 -16.71 -1.43
CA LYS A 35 -12.52 -17.61 -1.55
C LYS A 35 -11.17 -16.90 -1.42
N GLU A 36 -11.02 -15.68 -1.97
CA GLU A 36 -9.77 -14.89 -1.85
C GLU A 36 -9.55 -14.46 -0.40
N VAL A 37 -10.62 -14.06 0.29
CA VAL A 37 -10.58 -13.64 1.71
C VAL A 37 -10.28 -14.85 2.62
N GLU A 38 -10.91 -15.98 2.41
CA GLU A 38 -10.67 -17.22 3.18
C GLU A 38 -9.21 -17.68 3.09
N GLN A 39 -8.58 -17.54 1.92
CA GLN A 39 -7.16 -17.85 1.75
C GLN A 39 -6.23 -16.96 2.57
N LEU A 40 -6.68 -15.77 2.97
CA LEU A 40 -5.92 -14.78 3.73
C LEU A 40 -6.24 -14.80 5.23
N LYS A 41 -7.30 -15.49 5.63
CA LYS A 41 -7.77 -15.52 7.02
C LYS A 41 -6.69 -16.06 7.98
N GLY A 42 -6.41 -15.29 9.02
CA GLY A 42 -5.41 -15.62 10.04
C GLY A 42 -3.95 -15.55 9.54
N LYS A 43 -3.71 -14.99 8.36
CA LYS A 43 -2.36 -14.91 7.78
C LYS A 43 -1.67 -13.56 7.98
N ALA A 44 -2.34 -12.52 8.45
CA ALA A 44 -1.76 -11.19 8.58
C ALA A 44 -2.06 -10.55 9.92
N ASP A 45 -1.15 -9.71 10.36
CA ASP A 45 -1.29 -8.86 11.54
C ASP A 45 -2.07 -7.58 11.20
N TRP A 46 -1.96 -7.07 9.98
CA TRP A 46 -2.63 -5.85 9.48
C TRP A 46 -3.03 -5.96 8.02
N VAL A 47 -4.04 -5.16 7.65
CA VAL A 47 -4.44 -4.93 6.26
C VAL A 47 -4.22 -3.47 5.91
N LEU A 48 -3.51 -3.20 4.82
CA LEU A 48 -3.27 -1.85 4.29
C LEU A 48 -3.91 -1.74 2.90
N VAL A 49 -4.71 -0.70 2.68
CA VAL A 49 -5.42 -0.46 1.42
C VAL A 49 -4.93 0.85 0.80
N GLY A 50 -4.30 0.76 -0.37
CA GLY A 50 -3.59 1.86 -1.03
C GLY A 50 -4.47 2.81 -1.83
N GLY A 51 -5.73 3.04 -1.42
CA GLY A 51 -6.63 3.99 -2.08
C GLY A 51 -7.32 3.45 -3.33
N ASP A 52 -8.11 4.32 -3.98
CA ASP A 52 -9.00 4.02 -5.10
C ASP A 52 -9.90 2.81 -4.79
N ILE A 53 -10.54 2.87 -3.61
CA ILE A 53 -11.50 1.87 -3.14
C ILE A 53 -12.91 2.11 -3.68
N ALA A 54 -13.17 3.34 -4.16
CA ALA A 54 -14.40 3.77 -4.80
C ALA A 54 -14.12 4.56 -6.08
N GLU A 55 -15.12 4.67 -6.93
CA GLU A 55 -15.11 5.51 -8.13
C GLU A 55 -16.48 6.11 -8.37
N GLU A 56 -16.55 7.14 -9.21
CA GLU A 56 -17.80 7.81 -9.53
C GLU A 56 -18.81 6.84 -10.16
N GLY A 57 -20.04 6.84 -9.65
CA GLY A 57 -21.12 5.96 -10.12
C GLY A 57 -21.09 4.53 -9.59
N ILE A 58 -20.12 4.19 -8.71
CA ILE A 58 -20.05 2.86 -8.11
C ILE A 58 -21.24 2.56 -7.19
N SER A 59 -21.59 1.29 -7.09
CA SER A 59 -22.48 0.82 -6.03
C SER A 59 -21.75 0.78 -4.68
N TRP A 60 -22.17 1.63 -3.75
CA TRP A 60 -21.62 1.68 -2.40
C TRP A 60 -21.73 0.37 -1.62
N SER A 61 -22.65 -0.53 -2.03
CA SER A 61 -22.76 -1.87 -1.43
C SER A 61 -21.51 -2.73 -1.71
N ILE A 62 -20.89 -2.58 -2.88
CA ILE A 62 -19.62 -3.26 -3.23
C ILE A 62 -18.49 -2.75 -2.35
N VAL A 63 -18.36 -1.43 -2.21
CA VAL A 63 -17.35 -0.82 -1.34
C VAL A 63 -17.50 -1.30 0.10
N ARG A 64 -18.73 -1.24 0.63
CA ARG A 64 -19.05 -1.69 1.98
C ARG A 64 -18.71 -3.16 2.19
N GLN A 65 -19.06 -4.01 1.24
CA GLN A 65 -18.78 -5.45 1.33
C GLN A 65 -17.28 -5.71 1.33
N ASN A 66 -16.53 -5.06 0.42
CA ASN A 66 -15.06 -5.19 0.37
C ASN A 66 -14.41 -4.76 1.69
N MET A 67 -14.79 -3.58 2.21
CA MET A 67 -14.19 -3.05 3.44
C MET A 67 -14.50 -3.94 4.66
N ARG A 68 -15.73 -4.44 4.78
CA ARG A 68 -16.10 -5.39 5.84
C ARG A 68 -15.36 -6.71 5.74
N LEU A 69 -15.17 -7.23 4.52
CA LEU A 69 -14.39 -8.46 4.31
C LEU A 69 -12.92 -8.23 4.72
N LEU A 70 -12.32 -7.11 4.35
CA LEU A 70 -10.94 -6.80 4.70
C LEU A 70 -10.77 -6.57 6.21
N SER A 71 -11.65 -5.79 6.84
CA SER A 71 -11.59 -5.53 8.28
C SER A 71 -11.86 -6.79 9.13
N SER A 72 -12.50 -7.81 8.56
CA SER A 72 -12.65 -9.10 9.23
C SER A 72 -11.38 -9.93 9.29
N LEU A 73 -10.36 -9.60 8.50
CA LEU A 73 -9.08 -10.32 8.47
C LEU A 73 -8.12 -9.85 9.56
N ALA A 74 -7.98 -8.53 9.72
CA ALA A 74 -7.10 -7.89 10.70
C ALA A 74 -7.42 -6.38 10.78
N PRO A 75 -6.85 -5.63 11.76
CA PRO A 75 -6.93 -4.17 11.79
C PRO A 75 -6.55 -3.56 10.44
N THR A 76 -7.45 -2.76 9.89
CA THR A 76 -7.39 -2.29 8.50
C THR A 76 -7.23 -0.78 8.44
N TYR A 77 -6.28 -0.32 7.64
CA TYR A 77 -5.97 1.08 7.38
C TYR A 77 -6.05 1.38 5.89
N THR A 78 -6.50 2.57 5.54
CA THR A 78 -6.57 3.02 4.14
C THR A 78 -6.18 4.48 3.99
N VAL A 79 -5.87 4.88 2.77
CA VAL A 79 -5.72 6.27 2.33
C VAL A 79 -6.69 6.54 1.19
N TYR A 80 -6.93 7.80 0.85
CA TYR A 80 -7.66 8.12 -0.36
C TYR A 80 -6.75 8.04 -1.60
N GLY A 81 -7.34 7.58 -2.71
CA GLY A 81 -6.82 7.78 -4.05
C GLY A 81 -7.58 8.90 -4.79
N ASN A 82 -7.20 9.12 -6.04
CA ASN A 82 -7.79 10.17 -6.87
C ASN A 82 -9.25 9.89 -7.25
N HIS A 83 -9.65 8.64 -7.40
CA HIS A 83 -11.03 8.26 -7.68
C HIS A 83 -11.92 8.37 -6.43
N ASP A 84 -11.41 8.08 -5.25
CA ASP A 84 -12.12 8.25 -3.98
C ASP A 84 -12.55 9.71 -3.76
N LYS A 85 -11.67 10.66 -4.11
CA LYS A 85 -11.97 12.10 -4.02
C LYS A 85 -13.14 12.51 -4.93
N LYS A 86 -13.28 11.88 -6.09
CA LYS A 86 -14.37 12.12 -7.06
C LYS A 86 -15.65 11.41 -6.67
N ALA A 87 -15.55 10.21 -6.10
CA ALA A 87 -16.71 9.40 -5.71
C ALA A 87 -17.54 10.01 -4.57
N GLY A 88 -16.91 10.80 -3.70
CA GLY A 88 -17.59 11.49 -2.60
C GLY A 88 -17.06 11.13 -1.22
N VAL A 89 -16.06 11.89 -0.78
CA VAL A 89 -15.29 11.66 0.46
C VAL A 89 -16.15 11.57 1.72
N THR A 90 -17.22 12.40 1.84
CA THR A 90 -18.08 12.39 3.02
C THR A 90 -18.84 11.08 3.20
N HIS A 91 -19.35 10.50 2.10
CA HIS A 91 -20.04 9.22 2.15
C HIS A 91 -19.04 8.08 2.39
N LEU A 92 -17.91 8.13 1.71
CA LEU A 92 -16.87 7.13 1.83
C LEU A 92 -16.30 7.08 3.26
N SER A 93 -15.99 8.22 3.87
CA SER A 93 -15.50 8.29 5.25
C SER A 93 -16.46 7.60 6.23
N ARG A 94 -17.76 7.91 6.17
CA ARG A 94 -18.77 7.25 7.01
C ARG A 94 -18.84 5.74 6.77
N LEU A 95 -18.73 5.32 5.51
CA LEU A 95 -18.75 3.89 5.16
C LEU A 95 -17.52 3.17 5.72
N LEU A 96 -16.34 3.80 5.71
CA LEU A 96 -15.12 3.25 6.30
C LEU A 96 -15.27 3.08 7.81
N ASP A 97 -15.77 4.11 8.52
CA ASP A 97 -16.05 4.05 9.95
C ASP A 97 -17.02 2.90 10.28
N ASP A 98 -18.16 2.80 9.55
CA ASP A 98 -19.14 1.72 9.66
C ASP A 98 -18.58 0.32 9.37
N SER A 99 -17.44 0.26 8.69
CA SER A 99 -16.77 -0.98 8.30
C SER A 99 -15.54 -1.28 9.15
N SER A 100 -15.28 -0.50 10.21
CA SER A 100 -14.10 -0.63 11.09
C SER A 100 -12.77 -0.54 10.32
N VAL A 101 -12.71 0.33 9.33
CA VAL A 101 -11.52 0.64 8.55
C VAL A 101 -11.05 2.05 8.90
N GLN A 102 -9.83 2.18 9.40
CA GLN A 102 -9.27 3.46 9.77
C GLN A 102 -8.71 4.19 8.55
N LEU A 103 -9.28 5.35 8.23
CA LEU A 103 -8.78 6.24 7.19
C LEU A 103 -7.64 7.09 7.74
N LEU A 104 -6.53 7.15 7.02
CA LEU A 104 -5.38 8.00 7.32
C LEU A 104 -5.31 9.13 6.28
N GLN A 105 -5.60 10.35 6.74
CA GLN A 105 -5.53 11.56 5.90
C GLN A 105 -4.44 12.48 6.45
N ASP A 106 -3.23 12.37 5.92
CA ASP A 106 -2.06 13.08 6.43
C ASP A 106 -1.86 12.84 7.94
N GLN A 107 -1.92 11.59 8.34
CA GLN A 107 -1.85 11.15 9.73
C GLN A 107 -0.91 9.97 9.87
N ASP A 108 -0.39 9.80 11.07
CA ASP A 108 0.36 8.61 11.46
C ASP A 108 -0.31 7.88 12.62
N VAL A 109 -0.06 6.58 12.66
CA VAL A 109 -0.44 5.68 13.74
C VAL A 109 0.71 4.73 14.03
N TYR A 110 0.68 4.11 15.21
CA TYR A 110 1.68 3.12 15.59
C TYR A 110 1.07 1.73 15.55
N LEU A 111 1.59 0.89 14.63
CA LEU A 111 1.33 -0.55 14.64
C LEU A 111 2.11 -1.15 15.81
N LYS A 112 1.43 -1.87 16.69
CA LYS A 112 2.04 -2.40 17.94
C LYS A 112 2.17 -3.91 17.87
N LYS A 113 3.29 -4.43 18.34
CA LYS A 113 3.53 -5.87 18.54
C LYS A 113 4.38 -6.08 19.80
N GLY A 114 3.78 -6.63 20.85
CA GLY A 114 4.39 -6.65 22.18
C GLY A 114 4.60 -5.23 22.72
N THR A 115 5.83 -4.92 23.11
CA THR A 115 6.21 -3.59 23.62
C THR A 115 6.76 -2.65 22.53
N GLU A 116 7.00 -3.18 21.33
CA GLU A 116 7.59 -2.43 20.22
C GLU A 116 6.51 -1.93 19.25
N HIS A 117 6.88 -1.00 18.42
CA HIS A 117 5.98 -0.40 17.43
C HIS A 117 6.71 -0.02 16.14
N VAL A 118 5.94 0.04 15.07
CA VAL A 118 6.31 0.56 13.75
C VAL A 118 5.38 1.70 13.42
N ARG A 119 5.91 2.81 12.93
CA ARG A 119 5.13 3.96 12.52
C ARG A 119 4.52 3.73 11.15
N LEU A 120 3.20 3.81 11.03
CA LEU A 120 2.48 3.82 9.76
C LEU A 120 2.01 5.24 9.46
N VAL A 121 2.50 5.83 8.37
CA VAL A 121 2.11 7.16 7.89
C VAL A 121 1.20 6.98 6.69
N GLY A 122 -0.04 7.48 6.77
CA GLY A 122 -0.95 7.53 5.64
C GLY A 122 -1.00 8.93 5.04
N LEU A 123 -0.63 9.06 3.77
CA LEU A 123 -0.69 10.32 3.05
C LEU A 123 -1.97 10.42 2.25
N ASP A 124 -2.68 11.53 2.39
CA ASP A 124 -3.83 11.83 1.56
C ASP A 124 -3.43 12.07 0.10
N TYR A 125 -4.30 11.79 -0.86
CA TYR A 125 -4.03 12.09 -2.26
C TYR A 125 -3.78 13.60 -2.46
N SER A 126 -2.66 13.94 -3.10
CA SER A 126 -2.16 15.32 -3.26
C SER A 126 -1.86 16.01 -1.92
N SER A 127 -1.27 15.30 -0.98
CA SER A 127 -0.90 15.82 0.33
C SER A 127 0.04 17.03 0.22
N LYS A 128 -0.32 18.09 0.97
CA LYS A 128 0.54 19.26 1.19
C LYS A 128 1.37 19.15 2.48
N GLN A 129 1.14 18.11 3.27
CA GLN A 129 1.79 17.89 4.56
C GLN A 129 2.80 16.74 4.54
N ALA A 130 2.94 16.04 3.40
CA ALA A 130 3.79 14.86 3.24
C ALA A 130 5.22 15.12 3.74
N GLU A 131 5.85 16.21 3.30
CA GLU A 131 7.21 16.56 3.71
C GLU A 131 7.33 16.76 5.23
N LYS A 132 6.39 17.48 5.84
CA LYS A 132 6.38 17.72 7.28
C LYS A 132 6.20 16.43 8.07
N LEU A 133 5.28 15.56 7.64
CA LEU A 133 5.02 14.28 8.29
C LEU A 133 6.21 13.34 8.17
N LEU A 134 6.83 13.25 7.00
CA LEU A 134 7.92 12.33 6.74
C LEU A 134 9.26 12.79 7.35
N ARG A 135 9.48 14.11 7.52
CA ARG A 135 10.64 14.63 8.24
C ARG A 135 10.59 14.39 9.75
N ASN A 136 9.43 14.11 10.32
CA ASN A 136 9.26 13.92 11.76
C ASN A 136 9.61 12.49 12.20
N THR A 137 10.75 11.97 11.76
CA THR A 137 11.27 10.63 12.10
C THR A 137 12.11 10.64 13.39
N LYS A 138 11.74 11.48 14.36
CA LYS A 138 12.56 11.77 15.55
C LYS A 138 12.85 10.57 16.45
N ASP A 139 12.11 9.47 16.32
CA ASP A 139 12.16 8.38 17.30
C ASP A 139 13.01 7.18 16.85
N GLY A 140 13.72 7.27 15.69
CA GLY A 140 14.48 6.12 15.15
C GLY A 140 13.61 4.91 14.82
N CYS A 141 12.28 5.08 14.84
CA CYS A 141 11.30 4.04 14.62
C CYS A 141 11.21 3.68 13.14
N SER A 142 11.12 2.38 12.84
CA SER A 142 10.83 1.94 11.48
C SER A 142 9.54 2.56 10.97
N THR A 143 9.58 3.10 9.75
CA THR A 143 8.46 3.85 9.16
C THR A 143 7.97 3.20 7.88
N ILE A 144 6.68 2.88 7.85
CA ILE A 144 5.95 2.43 6.67
C ILE A 144 5.08 3.59 6.18
N VAL A 145 5.14 3.91 4.89
CA VAL A 145 4.29 4.93 4.26
C VAL A 145 3.26 4.24 3.37
N LEU A 146 2.00 4.58 3.59
CA LEU A 146 0.88 4.21 2.74
C LEU A 146 0.47 5.44 1.94
N VAL A 147 0.57 5.38 0.62
CA VAL A 147 0.28 6.49 -0.30
C VAL A 147 -0.31 5.93 -1.59
N HIS A 148 -1.30 6.61 -2.16
CA HIS A 148 -1.92 6.11 -3.37
C HIS A 148 -0.98 6.24 -4.59
N ASP A 149 -0.50 7.46 -4.88
CA ASP A 149 0.37 7.73 -6.03
C ASP A 149 1.86 7.68 -5.63
N PRO A 150 2.67 6.77 -6.20
CA PRO A 150 4.09 6.66 -5.88
C PRO A 150 4.89 7.94 -6.21
N LEU A 151 4.45 8.76 -7.17
CA LEU A 151 5.15 9.98 -7.53
C LEU A 151 5.04 11.08 -6.46
N GLU A 152 4.05 11.02 -5.57
CA GLU A 152 3.90 12.01 -4.49
C GLU A 152 5.07 12.00 -3.51
N VAL A 153 5.66 10.84 -3.29
CA VAL A 153 6.73 10.67 -2.32
C VAL A 153 8.13 10.63 -2.92
N LEU A 154 8.26 10.21 -4.18
CA LEU A 154 9.57 10.08 -4.82
C LEU A 154 10.29 11.42 -5.06
N ARG A 155 9.57 12.53 -4.96
CA ARG A 155 10.12 13.90 -5.08
C ARG A 155 10.62 14.45 -3.75
N LEU A 156 10.36 13.76 -2.65
CA LEU A 156 10.66 14.21 -1.31
C LEU A 156 11.94 13.51 -0.82
N ASP A 157 12.79 14.25 -0.12
CA ASP A 157 13.96 13.70 0.55
C ASP A 157 13.60 13.36 2.00
N PHE A 158 13.38 12.08 2.29
CA PHE A 158 12.99 11.60 3.61
C PHE A 158 13.49 10.19 3.87
N ASP A 159 13.50 9.81 5.13
CA ASP A 159 13.96 8.50 5.60
C ASP A 159 12.78 7.61 5.98
N VAL A 160 12.48 6.64 5.13
CA VAL A 160 11.43 5.64 5.37
C VAL A 160 11.91 4.27 4.93
N ASP A 161 11.46 3.24 5.63
CA ASP A 161 11.90 1.87 5.38
C ASP A 161 11.08 1.21 4.27
N LEU A 162 9.77 1.51 4.22
CA LEU A 162 8.85 0.89 3.26
C LEU A 162 7.81 1.89 2.77
N ILE A 163 7.57 1.92 1.47
CA ILE A 163 6.46 2.63 0.84
C ILE A 163 5.58 1.62 0.12
N LEU A 164 4.28 1.70 0.36
CA LEU A 164 3.26 0.89 -0.31
C LEU A 164 2.34 1.81 -1.11
N SER A 165 2.23 1.57 -2.42
CA SER A 165 1.42 2.40 -3.32
C SER A 165 0.70 1.61 -4.40
N GLY A 166 -0.31 2.24 -5.03
CA GLY A 166 -1.12 1.72 -6.12
C GLY A 166 -1.07 2.61 -7.36
N HIS A 167 -2.25 3.07 -7.81
CA HIS A 167 -2.49 4.08 -8.85
C HIS A 167 -2.18 3.65 -10.30
N THR A 168 -1.12 2.92 -10.53
CA THR A 168 -0.63 2.63 -11.90
C THR A 168 -1.41 1.53 -12.61
N HIS A 169 -2.15 0.70 -11.86
CA HIS A 169 -2.77 -0.54 -12.33
C HIS A 169 -1.80 -1.49 -13.05
N GLY A 170 -0.47 -1.27 -12.92
CA GLY A 170 0.54 -1.97 -13.72
C GLY A 170 0.41 -1.71 -15.23
N GLY A 171 -0.35 -0.66 -15.59
CA GLY A 171 -0.74 -0.35 -16.96
C GLY A 171 -1.94 -1.13 -17.48
N GLN A 172 -2.57 -1.98 -16.66
CA GLN A 172 -3.80 -2.76 -16.88
C GLN A 172 -3.83 -3.62 -18.15
N ILE A 173 -3.42 -3.04 -19.30
CA ILE A 173 -3.28 -3.71 -20.59
C ILE A 173 -1.80 -3.65 -20.99
N VAL A 174 -1.14 -4.80 -20.93
CA VAL A 174 0.28 -4.95 -21.24
C VAL A 174 0.41 -5.92 -22.41
N VAL A 175 0.84 -5.40 -23.55
CA VAL A 175 1.04 -6.21 -24.76
C VAL A 175 2.49 -6.72 -24.78
N PRO A 176 2.73 -8.01 -25.03
CA PRO A 176 4.08 -8.55 -25.16
C PRO A 176 4.90 -7.73 -26.17
N LEU A 177 6.14 -7.43 -25.86
CA LEU A 177 7.10 -6.64 -26.64
C LEU A 177 6.79 -5.12 -26.74
N LEU A 178 5.53 -4.70 -26.64
CA LEU A 178 5.13 -3.29 -26.72
C LEU A 178 5.02 -2.63 -25.32
N GLY A 179 4.76 -3.45 -24.28
CA GLY A 179 4.61 -2.96 -22.91
C GLY A 179 3.21 -2.42 -22.61
N PRO A 180 3.07 -1.58 -21.55
CA PRO A 180 1.78 -1.04 -21.13
C PRO A 180 1.24 0.00 -22.13
N VAL A 181 -0.04 -0.16 -22.51
CA VAL A 181 -0.70 0.69 -23.50
C VAL A 181 -1.30 1.95 -22.85
N LEU A 182 -1.85 1.82 -21.64
CA LEU A 182 -2.62 2.88 -20.98
C LEU A 182 -1.81 3.66 -19.94
N LEU A 183 -0.51 3.44 -19.84
CA LEU A 183 0.32 4.05 -18.79
C LEU A 183 1.05 5.29 -19.34
N SER A 184 0.95 6.41 -18.60
CA SER A 184 1.66 7.63 -18.94
C SER A 184 3.19 7.45 -18.84
N LYS A 185 3.95 8.28 -19.55
CA LYS A 185 5.42 8.22 -19.56
C LYS A 185 6.02 8.36 -18.13
N ALA A 186 5.39 9.16 -17.26
CA ALA A 186 5.85 9.39 -15.90
C ALA A 186 5.88 8.10 -15.04
N TYR A 187 4.95 7.19 -15.28
CA TYR A 187 4.84 5.93 -14.51
C TYR A 187 5.51 4.73 -15.17
N ARG A 188 6.05 4.85 -16.39
CA ARG A 188 6.62 3.69 -17.09
C ARG A 188 7.73 2.99 -16.32
N ALA A 189 8.57 3.75 -15.62
CA ALA A 189 9.64 3.21 -14.78
C ALA A 189 9.12 2.59 -13.47
N LEU A 190 7.93 3.00 -13.03
CA LEU A 190 7.30 2.62 -11.76
C LEU A 190 5.98 1.87 -11.98
N LYS A 191 5.86 1.18 -13.09
CA LYS A 191 4.59 0.55 -13.47
C LYS A 191 4.05 -0.43 -12.44
N SER A 192 4.89 -1.26 -11.82
CA SER A 192 4.55 -2.18 -10.74
C SER A 192 5.78 -2.94 -10.26
N GLY A 193 5.70 -3.51 -9.05
CA GLY A 193 6.73 -4.34 -8.45
C GLY A 193 7.54 -3.63 -7.39
N TRP A 194 8.62 -4.26 -6.97
CA TRP A 194 9.51 -3.77 -5.93
C TRP A 194 10.64 -2.92 -6.48
N PHE A 195 10.89 -1.78 -5.81
CA PHE A 195 11.97 -0.86 -6.13
C PHE A 195 12.79 -0.57 -4.88
N SER A 196 14.12 -0.41 -5.05
CA SER A 196 15.00 0.11 -4.00
C SER A 196 15.17 1.61 -4.18
N LEU A 197 14.90 2.35 -3.13
CA LEU A 197 15.05 3.81 -3.10
C LEU A 197 16.47 4.12 -2.62
N LYS A 198 17.31 4.69 -3.50
CA LYS A 198 18.65 5.16 -3.14
C LYS A 198 18.55 6.61 -2.70
N ARG A 199 19.22 6.97 -1.61
CA ARG A 199 19.42 8.35 -1.21
C ARG A 199 20.67 8.96 -1.84
N SER A 200 20.65 10.28 -2.01
CA SER A 200 21.78 11.04 -2.57
C SER A 200 22.94 11.25 -1.59
N ASN A 201 22.74 11.04 -0.31
CA ASN A 201 23.77 11.18 0.72
C ASN A 201 24.18 9.82 1.29
N GLU A 202 25.47 9.57 1.27
CA GLU A 202 26.25 8.35 1.47
C GLU A 202 25.93 7.44 2.67
N ASP A 203 24.84 7.62 3.39
CA ASP A 203 24.51 6.77 4.51
C ASP A 203 23.50 5.67 4.11
N THR A 204 23.80 4.47 4.46
CA THR A 204 23.30 3.12 4.21
C THR A 204 21.76 2.86 4.23
N ARG A 205 20.93 3.86 4.16
CA ARG A 205 19.47 3.73 4.28
C ARG A 205 18.80 3.63 2.90
N SER A 206 18.59 2.43 2.44
CA SER A 206 17.79 2.17 1.24
C SER A 206 16.38 1.77 1.63
N GLY A 207 15.41 2.66 1.45
CA GLY A 207 13.99 2.31 1.57
C GLY A 207 13.56 1.36 0.45
N LYS A 208 12.44 0.67 0.66
CA LYS A 208 11.79 -0.16 -0.35
C LYS A 208 10.48 0.49 -0.76
N LEU A 209 10.16 0.40 -2.04
CA LEU A 209 8.87 0.82 -2.60
C LEU A 209 8.22 -0.37 -3.29
N LEU A 210 6.98 -0.66 -2.93
CA LEU A 210 6.11 -1.55 -3.68
C LEU A 210 5.05 -0.73 -4.41
N VAL A 211 4.98 -0.89 -5.72
CA VAL A 211 3.89 -0.37 -6.54
C VAL A 211 3.01 -1.53 -6.97
N SER A 212 1.80 -1.60 -6.44
CA SER A 212 0.85 -2.67 -6.75
C SER A 212 0.23 -2.49 -8.13
N ARG A 213 -0.05 -3.61 -8.80
CA ARG A 213 -0.86 -3.61 -10.03
C ARG A 213 -2.34 -3.36 -9.76
N GLY A 214 -2.73 -3.27 -8.48
CA GLY A 214 -4.11 -3.07 -8.08
C GLY A 214 -5.00 -4.29 -8.27
N PHE A 215 -6.14 -4.28 -7.60
CA PHE A 215 -7.08 -5.39 -7.59
C PHE A 215 -8.20 -5.22 -8.63
N GLY A 216 -8.77 -4.02 -8.78
CA GLY A 216 -9.84 -3.69 -9.72
C GLY A 216 -9.37 -3.40 -11.14
N THR A 217 -10.17 -2.66 -11.84
CA THR A 217 -9.89 -2.15 -13.21
C THR A 217 -10.25 -0.68 -13.28
N ASN A 218 -9.59 0.08 -14.15
CA ASN A 218 -9.89 1.49 -14.41
C ASN A 218 -10.27 1.65 -15.87
N HIS A 219 -11.28 2.45 -16.18
CA HIS A 219 -11.83 2.74 -17.52
C HIS A 219 -12.34 1.52 -18.31
N LEU A 220 -11.56 0.46 -18.42
CA LEU A 220 -11.93 -0.76 -19.15
C LEU A 220 -12.17 -1.92 -18.16
N PRO A 221 -13.24 -2.71 -18.30
CA PRO A 221 -13.61 -3.73 -17.31
C PRO A 221 -12.81 -5.04 -17.46
N PHE A 222 -11.59 -4.99 -18.00
CA PHE A 222 -10.73 -6.15 -18.18
C PHE A 222 -9.24 -5.82 -18.03
N ARG A 223 -8.43 -6.84 -17.76
CA ARG A 223 -6.96 -6.78 -17.71
C ARG A 223 -6.36 -7.75 -18.74
N LEU A 224 -5.26 -7.35 -19.36
CA LEU A 224 -4.52 -8.19 -20.31
C LEU A 224 -3.03 -8.13 -19.98
N GLY A 225 -2.38 -9.29 -19.81
CA GLY A 225 -0.95 -9.37 -19.49
C GLY A 225 -0.55 -8.74 -18.14
N CYS A 226 -1.54 -8.30 -17.34
CA CYS A 226 -1.34 -7.64 -16.05
C CYS A 226 -2.43 -8.10 -15.06
N PRO A 227 -2.29 -9.28 -14.45
CA PRO A 227 -3.30 -9.82 -13.54
C PRO A 227 -3.42 -8.96 -12.28
N ALA A 228 -4.65 -8.89 -11.75
CA ALA A 228 -4.93 -8.26 -10.47
C ALA A 228 -4.22 -9.01 -9.34
N GLU A 229 -3.80 -8.27 -8.30
CA GLU A 229 -3.04 -8.86 -7.20
C GLU A 229 -3.48 -8.37 -5.82
N ILE A 230 -3.19 -9.20 -4.84
CA ILE A 230 -3.20 -8.92 -3.41
C ILE A 230 -1.86 -9.40 -2.90
N HIS A 231 -1.14 -8.57 -2.17
CA HIS A 231 0.15 -8.91 -1.59
C HIS A 231 -0.02 -9.40 -0.16
N LEU A 232 0.68 -10.48 0.20
CA LEU A 232 0.93 -10.91 1.57
C LEU A 232 2.42 -10.69 1.83
N ILE A 233 2.74 -9.61 2.51
CA ILE A 233 4.11 -9.14 2.73
C ILE A 233 4.57 -9.59 4.11
N THR A 234 5.67 -10.33 4.19
CA THR A 234 6.34 -10.70 5.44
C THR A 234 7.48 -9.73 5.70
N LEU A 235 7.45 -9.05 6.84
CA LEU A 235 8.51 -8.16 7.28
C LEU A 235 9.65 -8.97 7.88
N ARG A 236 10.91 -8.63 7.54
CA ARG A 236 12.11 -9.30 8.03
C ARG A 236 13.12 -8.31 8.60
N VAL A 237 13.72 -8.68 9.70
CA VAL A 237 14.96 -8.04 10.16
C VAL A 237 16.08 -8.56 9.26
N PRO A 238 16.97 -7.70 8.73
CA PRO A 238 18.12 -8.16 7.96
C PRO A 238 18.95 -9.18 8.74
N ALA A 239 19.41 -10.23 8.06
CA ALA A 239 20.38 -11.13 8.66
C ALA A 239 21.62 -10.29 9.04
N THR A 240 21.95 -10.24 10.33
CA THR A 240 23.21 -9.65 10.76
C THR A 240 24.31 -10.45 10.09
N ASN A 241 25.08 -9.81 9.19
CA ASN A 241 26.35 -10.36 8.76
C ASN A 241 27.17 -10.48 10.05
N SER A 242 27.27 -11.68 10.60
CA SER A 242 28.25 -11.95 11.64
C SER A 242 29.61 -11.68 11.02
N PRO A 243 30.38 -10.70 11.51
CA PRO A 243 31.77 -10.66 11.19
C PRO A 243 32.39 -11.83 11.95
N ASP A 244 32.91 -12.83 11.21
CA ASP A 244 33.83 -13.86 11.70
C ASP A 244 33.41 -15.27 11.24
N GLN A 245 34.03 -15.70 10.16
CA GLN A 245 34.87 -16.92 10.20
C GLN A 245 36.09 -16.70 9.35
#